data_dce139b8bb0235fa4def6f18afb9cc2c
#
_entry.id   dce139b8bb0235fa4def6f18afb9cc2c
#
_cell.length_a   1.000
_cell.length_b   1.000
_cell.length_c   1.000
_cell.angle_alpha   90.00
_cell.angle_beta   90.00
_cell.angle_gamma   90.00
#
_symmetry.space_group_name_H-M   'P 1'
#
loop_
_entity.id
_entity.type
_entity.pdbx_description
1 polymer ?
#
loop_
_entity_poly.entity_id
_entity_poly.type
_entity_poly.pdbx_seq_one_letter_code
_entity_poly.pdbx_strand_id
1 'polypeptide(L)'
;MEQITNTILMIRPVNFRMNEQTAVNNYYQKVLDNLLPATVQAKALQEFDAFVDKLRLVGVNVIVIEDTKEPDTPDSIFPNNWISFHQNGTVALYPMFAENRRHERRDDVLDILEENGFVIENIVDYSSAEEEEIFLEGTGSLLLDRVSRKAYCALSPRAEEDLVIEFCEDFEYTPILFTSYQTVGEERKAIYHTNVMMCLAENFAVVCLNSIDDKKERKQLVKELKEDGKEIIAISEDQVNNFAGNMLQIMGANDERYIVMSTSADKSLTVAQRTIIERHCKILSSSLDTIEACGGGSARCMMAEVFLPKA
;
A
#
# COMPACT_ATOMS: atom_id res chain seq x y z
N MET A 1 7.91 -9.44 -17.20
CA MET A 1 7.20 -8.38 -16.44
C MET A 1 8.18 -7.76 -15.46
N GLU A 2 8.04 -6.46 -15.19
CA GLU A 2 8.84 -5.77 -14.18
C GLU A 2 8.15 -5.82 -12.83
N GLN A 3 8.92 -5.98 -11.75
CA GLN A 3 8.40 -5.97 -10.38
C GLN A 3 8.15 -4.57 -9.87
N ILE A 4 8.90 -3.60 -10.35
CA ILE A 4 8.85 -2.20 -9.92
C ILE A 4 8.65 -1.27 -11.10
N THR A 5 8.14 -0.09 -10.84
CA THR A 5 7.93 0.97 -11.85
C THR A 5 8.61 2.26 -11.43
N ASN A 6 8.82 3.16 -12.37
CA ASN A 6 9.26 4.53 -12.10
C ASN A 6 8.11 5.55 -12.09
N THR A 7 6.86 5.11 -12.21
CA THR A 7 5.70 5.99 -12.27
C THR A 7 4.71 5.68 -11.17
N ILE A 8 4.36 6.69 -10.39
CA ILE A 8 3.48 6.59 -9.23
C ILE A 8 2.36 7.62 -9.34
N LEU A 9 1.12 7.16 -9.13
CA LEU A 9 -0.05 8.02 -8.91
C LEU A 9 -0.20 8.31 -7.43
N MET A 10 -0.42 9.57 -7.07
CA MET A 10 -0.69 10.01 -5.70
C MET A 10 -1.84 11.02 -5.68
N ILE A 11 -2.69 10.94 -4.67
CA ILE A 11 -3.80 11.87 -4.46
C ILE A 11 -3.43 12.87 -3.36
N ARG A 12 -3.44 14.16 -3.68
CA ARG A 12 -3.14 15.24 -2.74
C ARG A 12 -4.41 15.59 -1.95
N PRO A 13 -4.45 15.36 -0.63
CA PRO A 13 -5.69 15.40 0.12
C PRO A 13 -6.17 16.82 0.40
N VAL A 14 -7.49 17.04 0.42
CA VAL A 14 -8.10 18.35 0.76
C VAL A 14 -8.82 18.34 2.11
N ASN A 15 -9.26 17.18 2.60
CA ASN A 15 -10.00 17.03 3.87
C ASN A 15 -9.39 15.96 4.79
N PHE A 16 -8.07 15.80 4.78
CA PHE A 16 -7.39 14.76 5.55
C PHE A 16 -7.60 14.92 7.07
N ARG A 17 -8.02 13.85 7.68
CA ARG A 17 -8.19 13.70 9.13
C ARG A 17 -8.33 12.21 9.47
N MET A 18 -8.43 11.88 10.76
CA MET A 18 -8.82 10.54 11.17
C MET A 18 -10.20 10.21 10.61
N ASN A 19 -10.32 9.03 10.01
CA ASN A 19 -11.57 8.52 9.46
C ASN A 19 -12.24 7.56 10.46
N GLU A 20 -13.36 7.97 11.01
CA GLU A 20 -14.08 7.18 12.02
C GLU A 20 -14.61 5.86 11.46
N GLN A 21 -14.93 5.80 10.16
CA GLN A 21 -15.42 4.57 9.54
C GLN A 21 -14.32 3.51 9.39
N THR A 22 -13.07 3.93 9.21
CA THR A 22 -11.93 3.01 9.11
C THR A 22 -11.31 2.67 10.46
N ALA A 23 -11.47 3.53 11.47
CA ALA A 23 -10.92 3.35 12.81
C ALA A 23 -11.44 2.09 13.54
N VAL A 24 -12.57 1.53 13.12
CA VAL A 24 -13.18 0.33 13.70
C VAL A 24 -12.28 -0.91 13.61
N ASN A 25 -11.40 -0.96 12.62
CA ASN A 25 -10.45 -2.07 12.38
C ASN A 25 -9.03 -1.62 12.04
N ASN A 26 -8.78 -0.32 11.86
CA ASN A 26 -7.45 0.27 11.71
C ASN A 26 -6.96 0.80 13.06
N TYR A 27 -6.30 -0.06 13.84
CA TYR A 27 -5.82 0.26 15.19
C TYR A 27 -4.55 1.12 15.22
N TYR A 28 -4.03 1.51 14.06
CA TYR A 28 -2.89 2.44 13.96
C TYR A 28 -3.32 3.90 13.99
N GLN A 29 -4.61 4.18 13.70
CA GLN A 29 -5.16 5.54 13.74
C GLN A 29 -5.26 6.09 15.16
N LYS A 30 -4.94 7.37 15.29
CA LYS A 30 -5.00 8.10 16.56
C LYS A 30 -5.63 9.48 16.33
N VAL A 31 -6.46 9.89 17.27
CA VAL A 31 -6.92 11.29 17.35
C VAL A 31 -5.78 12.13 17.91
N LEU A 32 -5.45 13.22 17.23
CA LEU A 32 -4.50 14.22 17.73
C LEU A 32 -5.29 15.32 18.48
N ASP A 33 -5.75 14.99 19.68
CA ASP A 33 -6.66 15.84 20.50
C ASP A 33 -6.16 17.27 20.73
N ASN A 34 -4.86 17.50 20.60
CA ASN A 34 -4.23 18.79 20.79
C ASN A 34 -4.16 19.66 19.52
N LEU A 35 -4.64 19.16 18.38
CA LEU A 35 -4.58 19.85 17.09
C LEU A 35 -5.98 20.09 16.53
N LEU A 36 -6.18 21.28 15.99
CA LEU A 36 -7.39 21.57 15.22
C LEU A 36 -7.37 20.82 13.87
N PRO A 37 -8.52 20.39 13.33
CA PRO A 37 -8.60 19.70 12.04
C PRO A 37 -7.87 20.45 10.91
N ALA A 38 -7.99 21.77 10.84
CA ALA A 38 -7.27 22.58 9.85
C ALA A 38 -5.73 22.51 10.00
N THR A 39 -5.24 22.32 11.23
CA THR A 39 -3.80 22.14 11.50
C THR A 39 -3.34 20.75 11.08
N VAL A 40 -4.15 19.72 11.30
CA VAL A 40 -3.90 18.35 10.85
C VAL A 40 -3.80 18.34 9.32
N GLN A 41 -4.79 18.89 8.64
CA GLN A 41 -4.81 19.03 7.18
C GLN A 41 -3.56 19.77 6.66
N ALA A 42 -3.20 20.91 7.23
CA ALA A 42 -2.04 21.69 6.79
C ALA A 42 -0.72 20.94 6.97
N LYS A 43 -0.56 20.19 8.06
CA LYS A 43 0.62 19.35 8.30
C LYS A 43 0.68 18.16 7.31
N ALA A 44 -0.45 17.47 7.10
CA ALA A 44 -0.52 16.38 6.15
C ALA A 44 -0.17 16.83 4.73
N LEU A 45 -0.60 18.03 4.33
CA LEU A 45 -0.21 18.62 3.04
C LEU A 45 1.30 18.90 2.96
N GLN A 46 1.91 19.44 4.01
CA GLN A 46 3.36 19.67 4.05
C GLN A 46 4.15 18.35 3.95
N GLU A 47 3.70 17.31 4.68
CA GLU A 47 4.31 15.97 4.63
C GLU A 47 4.14 15.35 3.23
N PHE A 48 2.95 15.45 2.63
CA PHE A 48 2.66 14.97 1.28
C PHE A 48 3.54 15.66 0.24
N ASP A 49 3.54 16.99 0.22
CA ASP A 49 4.30 17.78 -0.77
C ASP A 49 5.80 17.49 -0.65
N ALA A 50 6.34 17.44 0.57
CA ALA A 50 7.75 17.11 0.81
C ALA A 50 8.09 15.65 0.40
N PHE A 51 7.14 14.73 0.51
CA PHE A 51 7.31 13.35 0.06
C PHE A 51 7.35 13.27 -1.47
N VAL A 52 6.42 13.93 -2.15
CA VAL A 52 6.40 14.03 -3.62
C VAL A 52 7.69 14.65 -4.16
N ASP A 53 8.18 15.73 -3.53
CA ASP A 53 9.42 16.38 -3.94
C ASP A 53 10.63 15.44 -3.84
N LYS A 54 10.71 14.63 -2.77
CA LYS A 54 11.78 13.64 -2.61
C LYS A 54 11.72 12.54 -3.67
N LEU A 55 10.54 12.05 -4.03
CA LEU A 55 10.35 11.07 -5.10
C LEU A 55 10.81 11.65 -6.45
N ARG A 56 10.37 12.87 -6.77
CA ARG A 56 10.76 13.55 -8.00
C ARG A 56 12.25 13.84 -8.06
N LEU A 57 12.88 14.19 -6.94
CA LEU A 57 14.32 14.46 -6.86
C LEU A 57 15.18 13.24 -7.26
N VAL A 58 14.71 12.04 -6.98
CA VAL A 58 15.40 10.80 -7.38
C VAL A 58 14.95 10.28 -8.75
N GLY A 59 14.15 11.05 -9.48
CA GLY A 59 13.76 10.77 -10.87
C GLY A 59 12.51 9.89 -11.02
N VAL A 60 11.71 9.76 -9.98
CA VAL A 60 10.38 9.11 -10.08
C VAL A 60 9.40 10.04 -10.79
N ASN A 61 8.66 9.52 -11.75
CA ASN A 61 7.55 10.22 -12.38
C ASN A 61 6.33 10.16 -11.44
N VAL A 62 6.06 11.24 -10.72
CA VAL A 62 4.93 11.32 -9.80
C VAL A 62 3.79 12.12 -10.42
N ILE A 63 2.70 11.42 -10.72
CA ILE A 63 1.44 12.01 -11.17
C ILE A 63 0.64 12.35 -9.90
N VAL A 64 0.45 13.63 -9.65
CA VAL A 64 -0.30 14.12 -8.49
C VAL A 64 -1.65 14.63 -8.97
N ILE A 65 -2.72 14.10 -8.38
CA ILE A 65 -4.09 14.56 -8.62
C ILE A 65 -4.60 15.20 -7.33
N GLU A 66 -5.11 16.41 -7.44
CA GLU A 66 -5.75 17.10 -6.30
C GLU A 66 -7.08 16.40 -5.98
N ASP A 67 -7.34 16.12 -4.71
CA ASP A 67 -8.63 15.62 -4.29
C ASP A 67 -9.71 16.71 -4.35
N THR A 68 -10.97 16.33 -4.18
CA THR A 68 -12.12 17.25 -4.16
C THR A 68 -12.67 17.41 -2.74
N LYS A 69 -13.34 18.53 -2.48
CA LYS A 69 -13.97 18.74 -1.17
C LYS A 69 -15.23 17.94 -0.98
N GLU A 70 -15.89 17.64 -2.07
CA GLU A 70 -17.12 16.87 -2.14
C GLU A 70 -16.99 15.82 -3.25
N PRO A 71 -17.31 14.56 -2.98
CA PRO A 71 -17.72 14.02 -1.67
C PRO A 71 -16.58 14.07 -0.64
N ASP A 72 -16.94 13.97 0.66
CA ASP A 72 -15.97 13.99 1.77
C ASP A 72 -15.22 12.64 1.89
N THR A 73 -13.95 12.64 1.55
CA THR A 73 -13.08 11.46 1.46
C THR A 73 -11.79 11.64 2.29
N PRO A 74 -11.86 11.48 3.62
CA PRO A 74 -10.72 11.77 4.51
C PRO A 74 -9.48 10.90 4.25
N ASP A 75 -9.65 9.70 3.66
CA ASP A 75 -8.57 8.74 3.36
C ASP A 75 -8.15 8.73 1.87
N SER A 76 -8.60 9.71 1.06
CA SER A 76 -8.26 9.81 -0.38
C SER A 76 -6.77 9.77 -0.68
N ILE A 77 -5.93 10.14 0.29
CA ILE A 77 -4.46 10.08 0.21
C ILE A 77 -3.91 8.66 -0.02
N PHE A 78 -4.74 7.61 0.10
CA PHE A 78 -4.35 6.21 -0.03
C PHE A 78 -4.96 5.54 -1.27
N PRO A 79 -4.60 5.98 -2.50
CA PRO A 79 -5.24 5.52 -3.75
C PRO A 79 -5.00 4.04 -4.04
N ASN A 80 -3.92 3.45 -3.55
CA ASN A 80 -3.59 2.05 -3.80
C ASN A 80 -4.62 1.05 -3.25
N ASN A 81 -5.58 1.51 -2.44
CA ASN A 81 -6.62 0.67 -1.88
C ASN A 81 -7.82 0.49 -2.83
N TRP A 82 -8.09 1.44 -3.71
CA TRP A 82 -9.25 1.37 -4.60
C TRP A 82 -8.91 1.19 -6.08
N ILE A 83 -7.62 1.35 -6.49
CA ILE A 83 -7.19 1.22 -7.89
C ILE A 83 -5.81 0.55 -7.99
N SER A 84 -5.62 -0.26 -9.03
CA SER A 84 -4.32 -0.74 -9.45
C SER A 84 -4.18 -0.80 -10.96
N PHE A 85 -2.94 -0.74 -11.46
CA PHE A 85 -2.62 -0.65 -12.89
C PHE A 85 -1.69 -1.78 -13.29
N HIS A 86 -1.95 -2.39 -14.45
CA HIS A 86 -1.26 -3.59 -14.92
C HIS A 86 -0.63 -3.41 -16.30
N GLN A 87 0.46 -4.14 -16.56
CA GLN A 87 1.27 -4.01 -17.78
C GLN A 87 0.53 -4.37 -19.08
N ASN A 88 -0.57 -5.12 -18.98
CA ASN A 88 -1.43 -5.45 -20.11
C ASN A 88 -2.45 -4.34 -20.45
N GLY A 89 -2.31 -3.16 -19.86
CA GLY A 89 -3.26 -2.05 -20.06
C GLY A 89 -4.54 -2.18 -19.21
N THR A 90 -4.64 -3.16 -18.32
CA THR A 90 -5.83 -3.33 -17.48
C THR A 90 -5.72 -2.49 -16.21
N VAL A 91 -6.82 -1.84 -15.85
CA VAL A 91 -7.05 -1.17 -14.57
C VAL A 91 -7.99 -2.04 -13.74
N ALA A 92 -7.68 -2.26 -12.47
CA ALA A 92 -8.59 -2.89 -11.53
C ALA A 92 -9.14 -1.86 -10.53
N LEU A 93 -10.47 -1.87 -10.32
CA LEU A 93 -11.17 -1.08 -9.31
C LEU A 93 -11.67 -2.02 -8.21
N TYR A 94 -11.51 -1.61 -6.97
CA TYR A 94 -11.71 -2.49 -5.82
C TYR A 94 -12.85 -2.03 -4.90
N PRO A 95 -13.59 -2.99 -4.29
CA PRO A 95 -14.60 -2.72 -3.29
C PRO A 95 -13.97 -2.27 -1.97
N MET A 96 -14.53 -1.20 -1.39
CA MET A 96 -14.03 -0.58 -0.17
C MET A 96 -14.95 -0.88 1.01
N PHE A 97 -14.36 -1.28 2.14
CA PHE A 97 -15.06 -1.57 3.40
C PHE A 97 -15.81 -0.34 3.93
N ALA A 98 -15.10 0.78 4.08
CA ALA A 98 -15.70 2.01 4.58
C ALA A 98 -16.50 2.73 3.48
N GLU A 99 -17.77 3.05 3.76
CA GLU A 99 -18.69 3.65 2.77
C GLU A 99 -18.17 4.97 2.22
N ASN A 100 -17.59 5.83 3.06
CA ASN A 100 -17.06 7.12 2.61
C ASN A 100 -15.83 6.95 1.69
N ARG A 101 -15.10 5.83 1.76
CA ARG A 101 -14.00 5.52 0.86
C ARG A 101 -14.44 5.04 -0.52
N ARG A 102 -15.68 4.56 -0.67
CA ARG A 102 -16.26 4.19 -1.97
C ARG A 102 -16.32 5.38 -2.92
N HIS A 103 -16.41 6.60 -2.38
CA HIS A 103 -16.39 7.86 -3.13
C HIS A 103 -14.99 8.30 -3.59
N GLU A 104 -13.93 7.61 -3.17
CA GLU A 104 -12.56 7.87 -3.64
C GLU A 104 -12.35 7.39 -5.08
N ARG A 105 -13.17 6.44 -5.58
CA ARG A 105 -13.14 5.98 -6.97
C ARG A 105 -13.64 7.09 -7.90
N ARG A 106 -12.71 7.70 -8.62
CA ARG A 106 -12.94 8.85 -9.50
C ARG A 106 -12.60 8.49 -10.94
N ASP A 107 -13.56 8.69 -11.84
CA ASP A 107 -13.39 8.40 -13.28
C ASP A 107 -12.33 9.31 -13.92
N ASP A 108 -12.24 10.58 -13.49
CA ASP A 108 -11.26 11.55 -14.03
C ASP A 108 -9.79 11.15 -13.79
N VAL A 109 -9.52 10.24 -12.86
CA VAL A 109 -8.18 9.65 -12.65
C VAL A 109 -7.74 8.88 -13.90
N LEU A 110 -8.64 8.20 -14.57
CA LEU A 110 -8.36 7.45 -15.80
C LEU A 110 -8.07 8.41 -16.96
N ASP A 111 -8.90 9.44 -17.13
CA ASP A 111 -8.71 10.47 -18.15
C ASP A 111 -7.34 11.17 -18.00
N ILE A 112 -6.96 11.53 -16.76
CA ILE A 112 -5.66 12.15 -16.47
C ILE A 112 -4.49 11.21 -16.82
N LEU A 113 -4.61 9.91 -16.59
CA LEU A 113 -3.58 8.94 -16.97
C LEU A 113 -3.45 8.86 -18.51
N GLU A 114 -4.56 8.83 -19.24
CA GLU A 114 -4.54 8.87 -20.71
C GLU A 114 -3.94 10.18 -21.24
N GLU A 115 -4.26 11.32 -20.67
CA GLU A 115 -3.64 12.62 -20.98
C GLU A 115 -2.12 12.64 -20.72
N ASN A 116 -1.65 11.83 -19.76
CA ASN A 116 -0.21 11.62 -19.49
C ASN A 116 0.43 10.55 -20.40
N GLY A 117 -0.29 10.08 -21.43
CA GLY A 117 0.19 9.17 -22.47
C GLY A 117 0.19 7.70 -22.08
N PHE A 118 -0.57 7.31 -21.05
CA PHE A 118 -0.80 5.90 -20.71
C PHE A 118 -1.98 5.34 -21.51
N VAL A 119 -1.93 4.05 -21.80
CA VAL A 119 -2.98 3.34 -22.54
C VAL A 119 -3.78 2.48 -21.58
N ILE A 120 -5.09 2.68 -21.54
CA ILE A 120 -6.03 1.85 -20.81
C ILE A 120 -6.80 1.00 -21.81
N GLU A 121 -6.54 -0.32 -21.81
CA GLU A 121 -7.16 -1.27 -22.73
C GLU A 121 -8.45 -1.89 -22.14
N ASN A 122 -8.48 -2.06 -20.82
CA ASN A 122 -9.58 -2.71 -20.13
C ASN A 122 -9.72 -2.23 -18.68
N ILE A 123 -10.92 -2.31 -18.14
CA ILE A 123 -11.24 -2.04 -16.74
C ILE A 123 -11.94 -3.27 -16.17
N VAL A 124 -11.39 -3.81 -15.08
CA VAL A 124 -12.04 -4.85 -14.27
C VAL A 124 -12.52 -4.19 -12.99
N ASP A 125 -13.83 -4.19 -12.78
CA ASP A 125 -14.46 -3.50 -11.65
C ASP A 125 -15.11 -4.50 -10.70
N TYR A 126 -14.53 -4.65 -9.52
CA TYR A 126 -15.03 -5.52 -8.45
C TYR A 126 -15.95 -4.78 -7.46
N SER A 127 -16.25 -3.50 -7.68
CA SER A 127 -16.96 -2.68 -6.70
C SER A 127 -18.40 -3.15 -6.42
N SER A 128 -19.02 -3.92 -7.33
CA SER A 128 -20.32 -4.53 -7.09
C SER A 128 -20.36 -5.51 -5.90
N ALA A 129 -19.21 -6.06 -5.49
CA ALA A 129 -19.11 -6.93 -4.31
C ALA A 129 -19.47 -6.20 -2.99
N GLU A 130 -19.45 -4.86 -3.00
CA GLU A 130 -19.90 -4.04 -1.87
C GLU A 130 -21.37 -4.26 -1.50
N GLU A 131 -22.21 -4.67 -2.47
CA GLU A 131 -23.64 -4.98 -2.25
C GLU A 131 -23.82 -6.22 -1.37
N GLU A 132 -22.83 -7.13 -1.40
CA GLU A 132 -22.79 -8.37 -0.62
C GLU A 132 -21.89 -8.25 0.62
N GLU A 133 -21.39 -7.04 0.93
CA GLU A 133 -20.42 -6.76 2.01
C GLU A 133 -19.12 -7.55 1.87
N ILE A 134 -18.71 -7.83 0.62
CA ILE A 134 -17.44 -8.50 0.28
C ILE A 134 -16.43 -7.44 -0.16
N PHE A 135 -15.22 -7.47 0.40
CA PHE A 135 -14.23 -6.43 0.20
C PHE A 135 -12.86 -6.98 -0.18
N LEU A 136 -12.16 -6.19 -1.01
CA LEU A 136 -10.76 -6.40 -1.35
C LEU A 136 -10.12 -5.02 -1.61
N GLU A 137 -9.36 -4.51 -0.64
CA GLU A 137 -8.81 -3.15 -0.77
C GLU A 137 -7.45 -3.15 -1.49
N GLY A 138 -7.50 -3.39 -2.80
CA GLY A 138 -6.43 -3.24 -3.78
C GLY A 138 -5.06 -3.74 -3.32
N THR A 139 -4.02 -2.98 -3.64
CA THR A 139 -2.64 -3.33 -3.25
C THR A 139 -2.29 -2.97 -1.79
N GLY A 140 -3.28 -2.54 -1.00
CA GLY A 140 -3.22 -2.61 0.45
C GLY A 140 -3.29 -4.05 0.93
N SER A 141 -4.24 -4.80 0.42
CA SER A 141 -4.49 -6.21 0.74
C SER A 141 -3.64 -7.17 -0.11
N LEU A 142 -3.40 -6.85 -1.39
CA LEU A 142 -2.68 -7.68 -2.35
C LEU A 142 -1.24 -7.19 -2.53
N LEU A 143 -0.25 -7.99 -2.15
CA LEU A 143 1.13 -7.78 -2.54
C LEU A 143 1.46 -8.67 -3.75
N LEU A 144 1.67 -8.03 -4.89
CA LEU A 144 1.84 -8.73 -6.16
C LEU A 144 3.32 -8.98 -6.47
N ASP A 145 3.73 -10.25 -6.52
CA ASP A 145 4.95 -10.64 -7.21
C ASP A 145 4.61 -10.76 -8.70
N ARG A 146 4.88 -9.70 -9.43
CA ARG A 146 4.54 -9.59 -10.85
C ARG A 146 5.40 -10.50 -11.72
N VAL A 147 6.61 -10.84 -11.25
CA VAL A 147 7.56 -11.72 -11.95
C VAL A 147 7.19 -13.17 -11.73
N SER A 148 7.00 -13.60 -10.48
CA SER A 148 6.65 -14.98 -10.14
C SER A 148 5.15 -15.27 -10.27
N ARG A 149 4.35 -14.26 -10.59
CA ARG A 149 2.87 -14.35 -10.72
C ARG A 149 2.21 -14.91 -9.47
N LYS A 150 2.56 -14.38 -8.31
CA LYS A 150 1.97 -14.70 -7.02
C LYS A 150 1.36 -13.46 -6.37
N ALA A 151 0.18 -13.62 -5.77
CA ALA A 151 -0.50 -12.60 -4.98
C ALA A 151 -0.51 -13.02 -3.51
N TYR A 152 0.25 -12.30 -2.67
CA TYR A 152 0.31 -12.54 -1.24
C TYR A 152 -0.77 -11.71 -0.54
N CYS A 153 -1.65 -12.36 0.21
CA CYS A 153 -2.77 -11.70 0.87
C CYS A 153 -2.99 -12.23 2.29
N ALA A 154 -2.95 -11.33 3.26
CA ALA A 154 -3.43 -11.58 4.60
C ALA A 154 -4.94 -11.35 4.66
N LEU A 155 -5.72 -12.41 4.89
CA LEU A 155 -7.18 -12.33 4.98
C LEU A 155 -7.61 -11.48 6.17
N SER A 156 -8.60 -10.61 5.95
CA SER A 156 -9.07 -9.65 6.93
C SER A 156 -10.48 -9.17 6.57
N PRO A 157 -11.17 -8.37 7.39
CA PRO A 157 -12.43 -7.74 7.00
C PRO A 157 -12.37 -6.85 5.74
N ARG A 158 -11.15 -6.57 5.22
CA ARG A 158 -10.91 -5.80 3.98
C ARG A 158 -10.28 -6.63 2.88
N ALA A 159 -10.25 -7.95 3.04
CA ALA A 159 -9.67 -8.89 2.06
C ALA A 159 -10.33 -10.26 2.21
N GLU A 160 -11.42 -10.48 1.49
CA GLU A 160 -12.16 -11.74 1.47
C GLU A 160 -11.52 -12.74 0.51
N GLU A 161 -11.48 -14.01 0.93
CA GLU A 161 -10.79 -15.09 0.20
C GLU A 161 -11.34 -15.27 -1.21
N ASP A 162 -12.66 -15.34 -1.36
CA ASP A 162 -13.31 -15.61 -2.65
C ASP A 162 -12.96 -14.53 -3.67
N LEU A 163 -12.94 -13.26 -3.27
CA LEU A 163 -12.61 -12.15 -4.16
C LEU A 163 -11.10 -12.08 -4.48
N VAL A 164 -10.24 -12.51 -3.56
CA VAL A 164 -8.81 -12.69 -3.86
C VAL A 164 -8.60 -13.77 -4.90
N ILE A 165 -9.36 -14.88 -4.83
CA ILE A 165 -9.29 -15.97 -5.80
C ILE A 165 -9.77 -15.48 -7.17
N GLU A 166 -10.90 -14.78 -7.25
CA GLU A 166 -11.44 -14.19 -8.47
C GLU A 166 -10.41 -13.24 -9.13
N PHE A 167 -9.83 -12.30 -8.35
CA PHE A 167 -8.76 -11.45 -8.83
C PHE A 167 -7.57 -12.27 -9.39
N CYS A 168 -7.17 -13.34 -8.70
CA CYS A 168 -6.06 -14.17 -9.13
C CYS A 168 -6.37 -14.93 -10.42
N GLU A 169 -7.62 -15.36 -10.64
CA GLU A 169 -8.06 -15.99 -11.89
C GLU A 169 -8.05 -14.97 -13.04
N ASP A 170 -8.60 -13.77 -12.85
CA ASP A 170 -8.68 -12.72 -13.87
C ASP A 170 -7.31 -12.20 -14.28
N PHE A 171 -6.39 -12.06 -13.33
CA PHE A 171 -5.06 -11.52 -13.55
C PHE A 171 -3.95 -12.59 -13.63
N GLU A 172 -4.31 -13.88 -13.67
CA GLU A 172 -3.38 -15.02 -13.78
C GLU A 172 -2.31 -15.04 -12.68
N TYR A 173 -2.68 -14.78 -11.42
CA TYR A 173 -1.82 -14.93 -10.25
C TYR A 173 -2.12 -16.22 -9.49
N THR A 174 -1.11 -16.75 -8.79
CA THR A 174 -1.31 -17.80 -7.79
C THR A 174 -1.55 -17.16 -6.44
N PRO A 175 -2.69 -17.38 -5.77
CA PRO A 175 -2.95 -16.81 -4.45
C PRO A 175 -2.10 -17.49 -3.36
N ILE A 176 -1.46 -16.69 -2.51
CA ILE A 176 -0.75 -17.12 -1.31
C ILE A 176 -1.46 -16.48 -0.12
N LEU A 177 -2.40 -17.22 0.45
CA LEU A 177 -3.29 -16.74 1.51
C LEU A 177 -2.75 -17.12 2.89
N PHE A 178 -2.90 -16.21 3.84
CA PHE A 178 -2.56 -16.41 5.24
C PHE A 178 -3.36 -15.44 6.11
N THR A 179 -3.30 -15.63 7.41
CA THR A 179 -3.91 -14.73 8.40
C THR A 179 -2.81 -13.99 9.17
N SER A 180 -3.04 -12.71 9.48
CA SER A 180 -2.08 -11.94 10.26
C SER A 180 -2.76 -11.13 11.37
N TYR A 181 -2.08 -11.04 12.50
CA TYR A 181 -2.61 -10.44 13.72
C TYR A 181 -1.59 -9.49 14.35
N GLN A 182 -2.11 -8.54 15.11
CA GLN A 182 -1.35 -7.62 15.96
C GLN A 182 -1.90 -7.64 17.38
N THR A 183 -1.07 -7.27 18.34
CA THR A 183 -1.49 -7.15 19.73
C THR A 183 -2.08 -5.76 19.96
N VAL A 184 -3.35 -5.71 20.39
CA VAL A 184 -4.06 -4.49 20.78
C VAL A 184 -4.57 -4.67 22.21
N GLY A 185 -3.91 -4.01 23.16
CA GLY A 185 -4.14 -4.28 24.58
C GLY A 185 -3.72 -5.72 24.94
N GLU A 186 -4.69 -6.54 25.38
CA GLU A 186 -4.47 -7.95 25.71
C GLU A 186 -4.97 -8.92 24.62
N GLU A 187 -5.49 -8.40 23.49
CA GLU A 187 -6.10 -9.19 22.43
C GLU A 187 -5.26 -9.22 21.15
N ARG A 188 -5.42 -10.32 20.41
CA ARG A 188 -4.92 -10.44 19.04
C ARG A 188 -6.02 -9.99 18.09
N LYS A 189 -5.76 -8.93 17.32
CA LYS A 189 -6.67 -8.38 16.30
C LYS A 189 -6.09 -8.58 14.92
N ALA A 190 -6.93 -8.89 13.94
CA ALA A 190 -6.49 -9.01 12.55
C ALA A 190 -5.85 -7.70 12.06
N ILE A 191 -4.75 -7.82 11.34
CA ILE A 191 -4.16 -6.71 10.60
C ILE A 191 -5.01 -6.49 9.35
N TYR A 192 -5.49 -5.28 9.15
CA TYR A 192 -6.49 -4.95 8.13
C TYR A 192 -5.96 -5.02 6.69
N HIS A 193 -4.67 -4.80 6.46
CA HIS A 193 -4.01 -4.87 5.15
C HIS A 193 -2.68 -5.61 5.22
N THR A 194 -2.37 -6.39 4.20
CA THR A 194 -1.09 -7.11 4.08
C THR A 194 0.11 -6.16 4.06
N ASN A 195 -0.02 -5.01 3.40
CA ASN A 195 1.05 -4.03 3.27
C ASN A 195 1.42 -3.31 4.60
N VAL A 196 0.68 -3.54 5.66
CA VAL A 196 1.03 -3.06 7.01
C VAL A 196 2.18 -3.88 7.59
N MET A 197 2.16 -5.20 7.38
CA MET A 197 3.11 -6.12 8.00
C MET A 197 4.13 -6.73 7.04
N MET A 198 3.98 -6.46 5.73
CA MET A 198 4.83 -7.04 4.70
C MET A 198 5.05 -6.07 3.54
N CYS A 199 6.29 -6.06 3.02
CA CYS A 199 6.68 -5.42 1.75
C CYS A 199 7.35 -6.45 0.85
N LEU A 200 7.07 -6.39 -0.45
CA LEU A 200 7.67 -7.26 -1.46
C LEU A 200 8.47 -6.42 -2.46
N ALA A 201 9.75 -6.72 -2.57
CA ALA A 201 10.69 -6.09 -3.50
C ALA A 201 11.17 -7.08 -4.58
N GLU A 202 12.03 -6.64 -5.51
CA GLU A 202 12.58 -7.49 -6.56
C GLU A 202 13.31 -8.72 -5.98
N ASN A 203 14.20 -8.52 -5.01
CA ASN A 203 15.10 -9.56 -4.50
C ASN A 203 14.94 -9.86 -3.02
N PHE A 204 14.06 -9.16 -2.31
CA PHE A 204 13.84 -9.37 -0.89
C PHE A 204 12.39 -9.12 -0.50
N ALA A 205 12.02 -9.59 0.68
CA ALA A 205 10.75 -9.28 1.32
C ALA A 205 11.00 -8.86 2.77
N VAL A 206 10.40 -7.75 3.20
CA VAL A 206 10.33 -7.37 4.60
C VAL A 206 9.05 -7.93 5.17
N VAL A 207 9.08 -8.68 6.26
CA VAL A 207 7.88 -9.33 6.79
C VAL A 207 7.92 -9.53 8.29
N CYS A 208 6.79 -9.26 8.97
CA CYS A 208 6.60 -9.59 10.37
C CYS A 208 6.07 -11.03 10.51
N LEU A 209 6.97 -12.01 10.58
CA LEU A 209 6.59 -13.41 10.69
C LEU A 209 5.85 -13.74 12.00
N ASN A 210 6.05 -12.94 13.06
CA ASN A 210 5.37 -13.12 14.34
C ASN A 210 3.90 -12.65 14.31
N SER A 211 3.51 -11.86 13.30
CA SER A 211 2.10 -11.52 13.08
C SER A 211 1.29 -12.68 12.50
N ILE A 212 1.92 -13.71 11.95
CA ILE A 212 1.25 -14.90 11.42
C ILE A 212 1.23 -15.97 12.51
N ASP A 213 0.11 -16.11 13.20
CA ASP A 213 0.00 -17.00 14.36
C ASP A 213 -0.03 -18.48 13.94
N ASP A 214 -0.66 -18.82 12.80
CA ASP A 214 -0.64 -20.18 12.27
C ASP A 214 0.75 -20.57 11.74
N LYS A 215 1.32 -21.63 12.30
CA LYS A 215 2.65 -22.10 11.96
C LYS A 215 2.76 -22.72 10.56
N LYS A 216 1.65 -23.22 10.00
CA LYS A 216 1.64 -23.81 8.65
C LYS A 216 1.63 -22.68 7.62
N GLU A 217 0.76 -21.67 7.79
CA GLU A 217 0.71 -20.50 6.94
C GLU A 217 2.05 -19.75 6.93
N ARG A 218 2.64 -19.53 8.13
CA ARG A 218 3.97 -18.93 8.26
C ARG A 218 5.05 -19.69 7.52
N LYS A 219 5.06 -21.03 7.64
CA LYS A 219 6.03 -21.88 6.92
C LYS A 219 5.80 -21.84 5.41
N GLN A 220 4.54 -21.85 4.98
CA GLN A 220 4.19 -21.77 3.57
C GLN A 220 4.65 -20.43 2.98
N LEU A 221 4.33 -19.30 3.62
CA LEU A 221 4.78 -17.98 3.18
C LEU A 221 6.31 -17.92 3.02
N VAL A 222 7.06 -18.38 4.03
CA VAL A 222 8.53 -18.41 3.99
C VAL A 222 9.04 -19.30 2.85
N LYS A 223 8.39 -20.42 2.60
CA LYS A 223 8.74 -21.34 1.50
C LYS A 223 8.54 -20.66 0.15
N GLU A 224 7.35 -20.09 -0.09
CA GLU A 224 7.01 -19.40 -1.35
C GLU A 224 8.00 -18.25 -1.65
N LEU A 225 8.28 -17.41 -0.66
CA LEU A 225 9.24 -16.31 -0.83
C LEU A 225 10.65 -16.80 -1.17
N LYS A 226 11.11 -17.90 -0.55
CA LYS A 226 12.43 -18.47 -0.83
C LYS A 226 12.50 -19.15 -2.19
N GLU A 227 11.45 -19.82 -2.61
CA GLU A 227 11.37 -20.45 -3.94
C GLU A 227 11.43 -19.40 -5.05
N ASP A 228 10.90 -18.18 -4.79
CA ASP A 228 10.99 -17.03 -5.69
C ASP A 228 12.31 -16.24 -5.53
N GLY A 229 13.27 -16.77 -4.77
CA GLY A 229 14.59 -16.16 -4.59
C GLY A 229 14.62 -14.93 -3.71
N LYS A 230 13.59 -14.65 -2.91
CA LYS A 230 13.54 -13.47 -2.03
C LYS A 230 14.38 -13.69 -0.77
N GLU A 231 15.27 -12.75 -0.47
CA GLU A 231 15.90 -12.65 0.85
C GLU A 231 14.90 -12.14 1.88
N ILE A 232 14.65 -12.88 2.96
CA ILE A 232 13.65 -12.52 3.96
C ILE A 232 14.27 -11.65 5.04
N ILE A 233 13.76 -10.45 5.21
CA ILE A 233 14.11 -9.50 6.25
C ILE A 233 13.00 -9.51 7.29
N ALA A 234 13.20 -10.24 8.37
CA ALA A 234 12.21 -10.32 9.45
C ALA A 234 12.19 -9.02 10.26
N ILE A 235 10.98 -8.51 10.52
CA ILE A 235 10.72 -7.39 11.42
C ILE A 235 9.85 -7.82 12.59
N SER A 236 9.87 -7.05 13.69
CA SER A 236 9.03 -7.29 14.88
C SER A 236 7.68 -6.56 14.78
N GLU A 237 6.72 -6.92 15.66
CA GLU A 237 5.47 -6.18 15.81
C GLU A 237 5.70 -4.72 16.23
N ASP A 238 6.71 -4.44 17.06
CA ASP A 238 7.08 -3.06 17.40
C ASP A 238 7.55 -2.27 16.18
N GLN A 239 8.25 -2.92 15.24
CA GLN A 239 8.63 -2.31 13.98
C GLN A 239 7.42 -2.12 13.04
N VAL A 240 6.45 -3.04 13.06
CA VAL A 240 5.17 -2.86 12.35
C VAL A 240 4.41 -1.65 12.89
N ASN A 241 4.39 -1.45 14.21
CA ASN A 241 3.80 -0.26 14.84
C ASN A 241 4.51 1.06 14.44
N ASN A 242 5.72 0.97 13.90
CA ASN A 242 6.47 2.07 13.29
C ASN A 242 6.44 2.01 11.75
N PHE A 243 5.48 1.31 11.17
CA PHE A 243 5.25 1.17 9.73
C PHE A 243 6.41 0.54 8.92
N ALA A 244 7.28 -0.25 9.55
CA ALA A 244 8.42 -0.89 8.87
C ALA A 244 8.01 -2.00 7.88
N GLY A 245 6.76 -2.45 7.86
CA GLY A 245 6.18 -3.28 6.81
C GLY A 245 5.65 -2.46 5.62
N ASN A 246 5.39 -1.16 5.83
CA ASN A 246 4.71 -0.30 4.84
C ASN A 246 5.72 0.44 3.94
N MET A 247 6.43 -0.33 3.15
CA MET A 247 7.46 0.12 2.21
C MET A 247 7.10 -0.23 0.77
N LEU A 248 7.67 0.49 -0.19
CA LEU A 248 7.57 0.18 -1.62
C LEU A 248 8.91 0.34 -2.29
N GLN A 249 9.35 -0.67 -3.06
CA GLN A 249 10.49 -0.53 -3.93
C GLN A 249 10.07 0.09 -5.25
N ILE A 250 10.78 1.11 -5.71
CA ILE A 250 10.54 1.85 -6.94
C ILE A 250 11.82 2.04 -7.74
N MET A 251 11.67 2.39 -9.02
CA MET A 251 12.77 2.75 -9.89
C MET A 251 12.88 4.27 -9.99
N GLY A 252 14.06 4.80 -9.75
CA GLY A 252 14.40 6.20 -9.96
C GLY A 252 15.13 6.41 -11.29
N ALA A 253 15.81 7.56 -11.43
CA ALA A 253 16.63 7.84 -12.61
C ALA A 253 17.79 6.85 -12.76
N ASN A 254 18.19 6.58 -14.01
CA ASN A 254 19.30 5.69 -14.36
C ASN A 254 19.15 4.26 -13.80
N ASP A 255 17.93 3.77 -13.73
CA ASP A 255 17.58 2.45 -13.19
C ASP A 255 18.02 2.22 -11.73
N GLU A 256 18.23 3.28 -10.96
CA GLU A 256 18.51 3.15 -9.54
C GLU A 256 17.28 2.65 -8.76
N ARG A 257 17.48 1.68 -7.87
CA ARG A 257 16.43 1.13 -7.03
C ARG A 257 16.39 1.87 -5.69
N TYR A 258 15.19 2.24 -5.27
CA TYR A 258 14.92 2.83 -3.97
C TYR A 258 13.85 2.06 -3.24
N ILE A 259 14.08 1.77 -1.96
CA ILE A 259 13.00 1.38 -1.05
C ILE A 259 12.49 2.63 -0.34
N VAL A 260 11.23 2.93 -0.53
CA VAL A 260 10.58 4.13 0.00
C VAL A 260 9.83 3.77 1.27
N MET A 261 10.03 4.56 2.33
CA MET A 261 9.42 4.36 3.63
C MET A 261 9.27 5.67 4.39
N SER A 262 8.57 5.64 5.51
CA SER A 262 8.55 6.78 6.42
C SER A 262 9.83 6.88 7.25
N THR A 263 10.07 8.06 7.83
CA THR A 263 11.17 8.26 8.78
C THR A 263 10.99 7.41 10.05
N SER A 264 9.74 7.14 10.47
CA SER A 264 9.43 6.25 11.60
C SER A 264 9.88 4.81 11.29
N ALA A 265 9.53 4.30 10.11
CA ALA A 265 9.97 2.99 9.64
C ALA A 265 11.49 2.90 9.58
N ASP A 266 12.14 3.86 8.93
CA ASP A 266 13.59 3.92 8.76
C ASP A 266 14.34 3.89 10.09
N LYS A 267 13.90 4.70 11.07
CA LYS A 267 14.49 4.74 12.41
C LYS A 267 14.28 3.45 13.22
N SER A 268 13.23 2.70 12.94
CA SER A 268 12.92 1.44 13.63
C SER A 268 13.78 0.27 13.16
N LEU A 269 14.38 0.36 11.97
CA LEU A 269 15.23 -0.69 11.40
C LEU A 269 16.53 -0.84 12.20
N THR A 270 16.87 -2.09 12.49
CA THR A 270 18.19 -2.41 13.03
C THR A 270 19.29 -2.21 11.98
N VAL A 271 20.53 -2.06 12.45
CA VAL A 271 21.69 -1.95 11.54
C VAL A 271 21.79 -3.15 10.60
N ALA A 272 21.50 -4.36 11.09
CA ALA A 272 21.55 -5.57 10.28
C ALA A 272 20.48 -5.57 9.16
N GLN A 273 19.24 -5.18 9.48
CA GLN A 273 18.14 -5.08 8.50
C GLN A 273 18.47 -4.03 7.43
N ARG A 274 18.93 -2.85 7.86
CA ARG A 274 19.36 -1.79 6.96
C ARG A 274 20.48 -2.24 6.04
N THR A 275 21.50 -2.92 6.56
CA THR A 275 22.63 -3.44 5.76
C THR A 275 22.17 -4.43 4.69
N ILE A 276 21.15 -5.26 5.01
CA ILE A 276 20.57 -6.17 4.01
C ILE A 276 19.87 -5.38 2.90
N ILE A 277 19.01 -4.43 3.27
CA ILE A 277 18.29 -3.58 2.31
C ILE A 277 19.28 -2.84 1.39
N GLU A 278 20.30 -2.21 1.97
CA GLU A 278 21.30 -1.40 1.26
C GLU A 278 22.18 -2.19 0.27
N ARG A 279 22.21 -3.53 0.38
CA ARG A 279 22.82 -4.39 -0.66
C ARG A 279 22.01 -4.43 -1.95
N HIS A 280 20.70 -4.20 -1.86
CA HIS A 280 19.77 -4.32 -2.98
C HIS A 280 19.33 -2.97 -3.55
N CYS A 281 19.17 -1.95 -2.71
CA CYS A 281 18.65 -0.64 -3.12
C CYS A 281 19.02 0.46 -2.12
N LYS A 282 18.88 1.71 -2.54
CA LYS A 282 19.01 2.88 -1.65
C LYS A 282 17.73 3.06 -0.81
N ILE A 283 17.88 3.58 0.40
CA ILE A 283 16.73 3.93 1.25
C ILE A 283 16.34 5.39 0.97
N LEU A 284 15.06 5.63 0.71
CA LEU A 284 14.46 6.95 0.59
C LEU A 284 13.40 7.09 1.68
N SER A 285 13.64 7.97 2.66
CA SER A 285 12.68 8.18 3.74
C SER A 285 12.14 9.61 3.82
N SER A 286 10.88 9.74 4.22
CA SER A 286 10.20 11.02 4.44
C SER A 286 9.43 11.01 5.76
N SER A 287 9.37 12.17 6.47
CA SER A 287 8.50 12.31 7.62
C SER A 287 7.04 12.31 7.16
N LEU A 288 6.25 11.44 7.81
CA LEU A 288 4.82 11.25 7.56
C LEU A 288 4.07 11.18 8.91
N ASP A 289 4.60 11.85 9.93
CA ASP A 289 4.15 11.67 11.32
C ASP A 289 2.65 11.97 11.52
N THR A 290 2.13 13.00 10.83
CA THR A 290 0.70 13.37 10.90
C THR A 290 -0.15 12.39 10.08
N ILE A 291 0.33 12.01 8.89
CA ILE A 291 -0.37 11.06 8.01
C ILE A 291 -0.46 9.69 8.68
N GLU A 292 0.63 9.20 9.26
CA GLU A 292 0.67 7.94 10.00
C GLU A 292 -0.27 7.97 11.21
N ALA A 293 -0.22 9.04 12.01
CA ALA A 293 -1.03 9.15 13.22
C ALA A 293 -2.53 9.20 12.92
N CYS A 294 -2.97 10.03 11.98
CA CYS A 294 -4.40 10.23 11.70
C CYS A 294 -4.95 9.22 10.68
N GLY A 295 -4.19 8.90 9.63
CA GLY A 295 -4.64 7.98 8.58
C GLY A 295 -4.40 6.51 8.90
N GLY A 296 -3.43 6.22 9.80
CA GLY A 296 -3.05 4.83 10.13
C GLY A 296 -2.51 4.05 8.93
N GLY A 297 -2.07 4.75 7.88
CA GLY A 297 -1.33 4.27 6.72
C GLY A 297 -0.03 5.07 6.58
N SER A 298 0.91 4.62 5.74
CA SER A 298 2.22 5.24 5.59
C SER A 298 2.63 5.31 4.11
N ALA A 299 3.91 5.40 3.83
CA ALA A 299 4.47 5.66 2.50
C ALA A 299 3.91 4.75 1.39
N ARG A 300 3.83 3.42 1.62
CA ARG A 300 3.30 2.47 0.63
C ARG A 300 1.85 2.75 0.27
N CYS A 301 1.03 3.07 1.27
CA CYS A 301 -0.40 3.32 1.08
C CYS A 301 -0.67 4.56 0.22
N MET A 302 0.23 5.54 0.23
CA MET A 302 0.12 6.78 -0.54
C MET A 302 0.48 6.62 -2.03
N MET A 303 1.00 5.46 -2.44
CA MET A 303 1.57 5.24 -3.77
C MET A 303 0.80 4.16 -4.53
N ALA A 304 0.12 4.53 -5.61
CA ALA A 304 -0.41 3.59 -6.59
C ALA A 304 0.59 3.46 -7.76
N GLU A 305 1.12 2.26 -7.96
CA GLU A 305 2.12 1.95 -8.98
C GLU A 305 1.50 1.92 -10.36
N VAL A 306 1.96 2.76 -11.29
CA VAL A 306 1.44 2.80 -12.66
C VAL A 306 2.32 1.92 -13.56
N PHE A 307 1.78 0.75 -13.93
CA PHE A 307 2.42 -0.19 -14.87
C PHE A 307 1.78 -0.16 -16.26
N LEU A 308 0.81 0.71 -16.49
CA LEU A 308 0.16 0.84 -17.80
C LEU A 308 1.19 1.09 -18.90
N PRO A 309 1.00 0.53 -20.11
CA PRO A 309 1.84 0.85 -21.26
C PRO A 309 1.69 2.32 -21.64
N LYS A 310 2.73 2.86 -22.28
CA LYS A 310 2.68 4.19 -22.91
C LYS A 310 2.36 4.07 -24.38
N ALA A 311 1.62 5.07 -24.92
CA ALA A 311 1.29 5.20 -26.33
C ALA A 311 2.54 5.38 -27.21
#